data_9dc3247ae8265218280a8ca64341971b
#
_entry.id   9dc3247ae8265218280a8ca64341971b
#
_cell.length_a   1.000
_cell.length_b   1.000
_cell.length_c   1.000
_cell.angle_alpha   90.00
_cell.angle_beta   90.00
_cell.angle_gamma   90.00
#
_symmetry.space_group_name_H-M   'P 1'
#
loop_
_entity.id
_entity.type
_entity.pdbx_description
1 polymer ?
#
loop_
_entity_poly.entity_id
_entity_poly.type
_entity_poly.pdbx_seq_one_letter_code
_entity_poly.pdbx_strand_id
1 'polypeptide(L)' 'MSDVLPARFLTPVDLAELLGVPVETVYQWRRKRTGPRGFRVGRHLRYDPQDVRAWIEQQMTVGIA' A
#
# COMPACT_ATOMS: atom_id res chain seq x y z
N MET A 1 -13.19 -12.37 15.33
CA MET A 1 -12.39 -11.40 14.61
C MET A 1 -10.97 -11.37 15.15
N SER A 2 -10.03 -11.29 14.28
CA SER A 2 -8.64 -11.21 14.72
C SER A 2 -8.31 -9.77 15.12
N ASP A 3 -7.74 -9.64 16.30
CA ASP A 3 -7.25 -8.35 16.76
C ASP A 3 -5.75 -8.24 16.57
N VAL A 4 -5.17 -9.17 15.82
CA VAL A 4 -3.74 -9.18 15.60
C VAL A 4 -3.37 -8.04 14.67
N LEU A 5 -2.50 -7.17 15.15
CA LEU A 5 -1.96 -6.11 14.32
C LEU A 5 -0.71 -6.63 13.60
N PRO A 6 -0.38 -6.07 12.45
CA PRO A 6 0.88 -6.42 11.80
C PRO A 6 2.06 -6.00 12.67
N ALA A 7 3.23 -6.60 12.44
CA ALA A 7 4.44 -6.23 13.15
C ALA A 7 4.69 -4.73 13.02
N ARG A 8 4.38 -4.18 11.85
CA ARG A 8 4.40 -2.73 11.67
C ARG A 8 3.63 -2.41 10.39
N PHE A 9 3.12 -1.19 10.35
CA PHE A 9 2.52 -0.66 9.13
C PHE A 9 3.63 -0.14 8.21
N LEU A 10 3.34 -0.14 6.92
CA LEU A 10 4.33 0.26 5.92
C LEU A 10 4.26 1.77 5.70
N THR A 11 5.44 2.38 5.56
CA THR A 11 5.52 3.78 5.13
C THR A 11 5.46 3.82 3.60
N PRO A 12 5.24 5.01 3.01
CA PRO A 12 5.33 5.12 1.55
C PRO A 12 6.66 4.64 0.99
N VAL A 13 7.77 4.90 1.70
CA VAL A 13 9.08 4.44 1.27
C VAL A 13 9.15 2.92 1.32
N ASP A 14 8.63 2.32 2.42
CA ASP A 14 8.59 0.86 2.53
C ASP A 14 7.82 0.26 1.36
N LEU A 15 6.67 0.83 1.04
CA LEU A 15 5.83 0.33 -0.04
C LEU A 15 6.55 0.45 -1.38
N ALA A 16 7.21 1.58 -1.60
CA ALA A 16 7.96 1.80 -2.84
C ALA A 16 9.06 0.75 -2.98
N GLU A 17 9.79 0.48 -1.92
CA GLU A 17 10.85 -0.53 -1.95
C GLU A 17 10.29 -1.92 -2.17
N LEU A 18 9.18 -2.23 -1.51
CA LEU A 18 8.55 -3.54 -1.65
C LEU A 18 8.15 -3.79 -3.10
N LEU A 19 7.63 -2.78 -3.76
CA LEU A 19 7.12 -2.94 -5.12
C LEU A 19 8.15 -2.57 -6.19
N GLY A 20 9.32 -2.04 -5.78
CA GLY A 20 10.36 -1.69 -6.72
C GLY A 20 10.02 -0.50 -7.59
N VAL A 21 9.29 0.48 -7.05
CA VAL A 21 8.92 1.70 -7.77
C VAL A 21 9.45 2.91 -7.03
N PRO A 22 9.58 4.05 -7.72
CA PRO A 22 9.95 5.29 -7.02
C PRO A 22 8.88 5.69 -6.01
N VAL A 23 9.31 6.31 -4.91
CA VAL A 23 8.37 6.73 -3.88
C VAL A 23 7.37 7.76 -4.43
N GLU A 24 7.78 8.54 -5.40
CA GLU A 24 6.88 9.50 -6.04
C GLU A 24 5.67 8.81 -6.66
N THR A 25 5.86 7.59 -7.18
CA THR A 25 4.77 6.82 -7.74
C THR A 25 3.73 6.49 -6.67
N VAL A 26 4.20 6.14 -5.47
CA VAL A 26 3.30 5.86 -4.35
C VAL A 26 2.48 7.09 -4.00
N TYR A 27 3.12 8.25 -3.95
CA TYR A 27 2.41 9.50 -3.66
C TYR A 27 1.43 9.84 -4.76
N GLN A 28 1.76 9.57 -6.02
CA GLN A 28 0.82 9.78 -7.12
C GLN A 28 -0.42 8.91 -6.96
N TRP A 29 -0.23 7.65 -6.60
CA TRP A 29 -1.35 6.76 -6.36
C TRP A 29 -2.27 7.33 -5.29
N ARG A 30 -1.68 7.85 -4.23
CA ARG A 30 -2.47 8.42 -3.13
C ARG A 30 -3.29 9.61 -3.60
N ARG A 31 -2.68 10.50 -4.38
CA ARG A 31 -3.38 11.67 -4.90
C ARG A 31 -4.51 11.28 -5.84
N LYS A 32 -4.28 10.26 -6.67
CA LYS A 32 -5.26 9.82 -7.65
C LYS A 32 -6.25 8.80 -7.08
N ARG A 33 -6.04 8.41 -5.83
CA ARG A 33 -6.87 7.39 -5.16
C ARG A 33 -6.83 6.06 -5.90
N THR A 34 -5.69 5.75 -6.48
CA THR A 34 -5.38 4.44 -7.02
C THR A 34 -4.40 3.78 -6.05
N GLY A 35 -3.90 2.61 -6.40
CA GLY A 35 -2.96 1.93 -5.53
C GLY A 35 -3.63 1.30 -4.31
N PRO A 36 -2.84 0.81 -3.37
CA PRO A 36 -3.37 0.17 -2.18
C PRO A 36 -4.05 1.18 -1.26
N ARG A 37 -4.96 0.66 -0.45
CA ARG A 37 -5.61 1.47 0.56
C ARG A 37 -4.58 1.92 1.60
N GLY A 38 -4.61 3.22 1.92
CA GLY A 38 -3.75 3.78 2.95
C GLY A 38 -4.57 4.57 3.94
N PHE A 39 -3.96 4.93 5.05
CA PHE A 39 -4.61 5.75 6.05
C PHE A 39 -3.59 6.69 6.68
N ARG A 40 -4.08 7.70 7.36
CA ARG A 40 -3.21 8.67 8.01
C ARG A 40 -3.19 8.48 9.50
N VAL A 41 -1.98 8.60 10.06
CA VAL A 41 -1.78 8.73 11.49
C VAL A 41 -1.23 10.14 11.67
N GLY A 42 -2.10 11.07 12.04
CA GLY A 42 -1.73 12.49 12.01
C GLY A 42 -1.44 12.90 10.59
N ARG A 43 -0.22 13.34 10.32
CA ARG A 43 0.19 13.74 8.97
C ARG A 43 0.93 12.61 8.24
N HIS A 44 1.11 11.47 8.89
CA HIS A 44 1.91 10.38 8.34
C HIS A 44 1.02 9.37 7.65
N LEU A 45 1.36 9.03 6.41
CA LEU A 45 0.64 8.04 5.63
C LEU A 45 1.19 6.65 5.94
N ARG A 46 0.30 5.71 6.16
CA ARG A 46 0.68 4.33 6.47
C ARG A 46 -0.20 3.36 5.70
N TYR A 47 0.33 2.15 5.49
CA TYR A 47 -0.36 1.10 4.75
C TYR A 47 -0.36 -0.17 5.56
N ASP A 48 -1.51 -0.83 5.64
CA ASP A 48 -1.62 -2.14 6.27
C ASP A 48 -1.10 -3.18 5.28
N PRO A 49 -0.17 -4.05 5.69
CA PRO A 49 0.34 -5.09 4.79
C PRO A 49 -0.74 -5.95 4.15
N GLN A 50 -1.84 -6.23 4.87
CA GLN A 50 -2.92 -7.03 4.31
C GLN A 50 -3.63 -6.29 3.17
N ASP A 51 -3.84 -4.99 3.33
CA ASP A 51 -4.44 -4.20 2.27
C ASP A 51 -3.54 -4.14 1.05
N VAL A 52 -2.23 -4.05 1.29
CA VAL A 52 -1.25 -4.05 0.21
C VAL A 52 -1.28 -5.39 -0.52
N ARG A 53 -1.33 -6.49 0.22
CA ARG A 53 -1.40 -7.82 -0.38
C ARG A 53 -2.65 -7.96 -1.25
N ALA A 54 -3.79 -7.51 -0.76
CA ALA A 54 -5.04 -7.61 -1.50
C ALA A 54 -4.94 -6.80 -2.81
N TRP A 55 -4.35 -5.62 -2.73
CA TRP A 55 -4.20 -4.78 -3.92
C TRP A 55 -3.25 -5.44 -4.93
N ILE A 56 -2.15 -6.01 -4.44
CA ILE A 56 -1.20 -6.69 -5.33
C ILE A 56 -1.89 -7.84 -6.07
N GLU A 57 -2.68 -8.63 -5.36
CA GLU A 57 -3.38 -9.76 -5.97
C GLU A 57 -4.36 -9.27 -7.03
N GLN A 58 -5.02 -8.15 -6.77
CA GLN A 58 -5.90 -7.55 -7.74
C GLN A 58 -5.14 -7.13 -8.99
N GLN A 59 -3.97 -6.53 -8.82
CA GLN A 59 -3.15 -6.12 -9.96
C GLN A 59 -2.67 -7.32 -10.77
N MET A 60 -2.31 -8.38 -10.09
CA MET A 60 -1.88 -9.59 -10.77
C MET A 60 -2.98 -10.16 -11.63
N THR A 61 -4.20 -10.15 -11.14
CA THR A 61 -5.36 -10.64 -11.88
C THR A 61 -5.63 -9.77 -13.10
N VAL A 62 -5.61 -8.46 -12.92
CA VAL A 62 -5.85 -7.54 -14.03
C VAL A 62 -4.76 -7.65 -15.08
N GLY A 63 -3.52 -7.86 -14.63
CA GLY A 63 -2.40 -7.91 -15.54
C GLY A 63 -2.36 -9.13 -16.43
N ILE A 64 -3.16 -10.15 -16.14
CA ILE A 64 -3.22 -11.37 -16.94
C ILE A 64 -3.94 -11.16 -18.26
N ALA A 65 -4.83 -10.21 -18.28
CA ALA A 65 -5.70 -9.97 -19.44
C ALA A 65 -4.92 -9.65 -20.72
#